data_54a8815604f097eca92720e10e80299b
#
_entry.id   54a8815604f097eca92720e10e80299b
#
_cell.length_a   1.000
_cell.length_b   1.000
_cell.length_c   1.000
_cell.angle_alpha   90.00
_cell.angle_beta   90.00
_cell.angle_gamma   90.00
#
_symmetry.space_group_name_H-M   'P 1'
#
loop_
_entity.id
_entity.type
_entity.pdbx_description
1 polymer ?
#
loop_
_entity_poly.entity_id
_entity_poly.type
_entity_poly.pdbx_seq_one_letter_code
_entity_poly.pdbx_strand_id
1 'polypeptide(L)' 'MRETKRASKAPTMAMIIWSNIVRQQYLKGLDDEQLSSLLGITTRTLYNYRADPSALTLKQLQSIVERLNIEMESLLLAG' A
#
# COMPACT_ATOMS: atom_id res chain seq x y z
N MET A 1 -22.49 -15.95 14.06
CA MET A 1 -22.05 -15.64 13.65
C MET A 1 -21.60 -15.11 13.23
N ARG A 2 -21.43 -15.31 13.17
CA ARG A 2 -20.86 -14.99 12.68
C ARG A 2 -20.20 -14.61 12.07
N GLU A 3 -19.90 -14.77 11.98
CA GLU A 3 -19.19 -14.55 11.32
C GLU A 3 -18.53 -14.14 10.77
N THR A 4 -18.62 -14.29 11.02
CA THR A 4 -17.97 -13.97 10.41
C THR A 4 -17.32 -13.60 9.83
N LYS A 5 -17.31 -13.72 9.94
CA LYS A 5 -16.66 -13.44 9.36
C LYS A 5 -15.97 -13.25 8.74
N ARG A 6 -16.02 -13.52 8.78
CA ARG A 6 -15.31 -13.42 8.13
C ARG A 6 -14.91 -13.17 7.28
N ALA A 7 -15.03 -13.09 7.29
CA ALA A 7 -14.58 -12.86 6.56
C ALA A 7 -14.10 -12.72 5.92
N SER A 8 -14.07 -12.52 5.82
CA SER A 8 -13.42 -12.36 5.23
C SER A 8 -12.53 -12.55 4.59
N LYS A 9 -12.56 -12.40 4.12
CA LYS A 9 -11.65 -13.29 3.56
C LYS A 9 -10.97 -12.81 2.35
N ALA A 10 -11.64 -12.32 1.33
CA ALA A 10 -11.04 -11.70 0.17
C ALA A 10 -10.46 -10.35 0.58
N PRO A 11 -9.23 -10.01 0.15
CA PRO A 11 -8.68 -8.71 0.47
C PRO A 11 -9.44 -7.60 -0.23
N THR A 12 -9.49 -6.44 0.40
CA THR A 12 -10.07 -5.26 -0.21
C THR A 12 -9.10 -4.71 -1.27
N MET A 13 -9.60 -3.86 -2.14
CA MET A 13 -8.75 -3.21 -3.13
C MET A 13 -7.62 -2.44 -2.46
N ALA A 14 -7.91 -1.76 -1.34
CA ALA A 14 -6.88 -1.04 -0.60
C ALA A 14 -5.78 -1.96 -0.10
N MET A 15 -6.15 -3.15 0.38
CA MET A 15 -5.18 -4.13 0.85
C MET A 15 -4.31 -4.64 -0.30
N ILE A 16 -4.91 -4.87 -1.46
CA ILE A 16 -4.18 -5.31 -2.65
C ILE A 16 -3.17 -4.23 -3.06
N ILE A 17 -3.62 -2.99 -3.12
CA ILE A 17 -2.76 -1.87 -3.47
C ILE A 17 -1.59 -1.76 -2.50
N TRP A 18 -1.90 -1.82 -1.20
CA TRP A 18 -0.85 -1.69 -0.20
C TRP A 18 0.16 -2.83 -0.27
N SER A 19 -0.31 -4.06 -0.49
CA SER A 19 0.58 -5.21 -0.61
C SER A 19 1.56 -5.04 -1.78
N ASN A 20 1.09 -4.44 -2.88
CA ASN A 20 1.95 -4.20 -4.02
C ASN A 20 2.97 -3.09 -3.75
N ILE A 21 2.62 -2.10 -2.94
CA ILE A 21 3.57 -1.08 -2.50
C ILE A 21 4.66 -1.72 -1.64
N VAL A 22 4.27 -2.59 -0.72
CA VAL A 22 5.23 -3.31 0.14
C VAL A 22 6.12 -4.21 -0.71
N ARG A 23 5.54 -4.83 -1.74
CA ARG A 23 6.33 -5.63 -2.66
C ARG A 23 7.42 -4.80 -3.33
N GLN A 24 7.08 -3.57 -3.75
CA GLN A 24 8.08 -2.67 -4.34
C GLN A 24 9.17 -2.32 -3.33
N GLN A 25 8.78 -2.11 -2.07
CA GLN A 25 9.75 -1.87 -1.01
C GLN A 25 10.73 -3.03 -0.91
N TYR A 26 10.21 -4.24 -0.93
CA TYR A 26 11.04 -5.44 -0.82
C TYR A 26 11.97 -5.58 -2.03
N LEU A 27 11.42 -5.42 -3.22
CA LEU A 27 12.20 -5.58 -4.45
C LEU A 27 13.30 -4.53 -4.59
N LYS A 28 13.07 -3.33 -4.05
CA LYS A 28 14.05 -2.25 -4.09
C LYS A 28 15.01 -2.28 -2.90
N GLY A 29 14.78 -3.17 -1.94
CA GLY A 29 15.64 -3.29 -0.76
C GLY A 29 15.57 -2.08 0.15
N LEU A 30 14.40 -1.48 0.29
CA LEU A 30 14.23 -0.26 1.09
C LEU A 30 13.75 -0.59 2.50
N ASP A 31 14.30 0.12 3.49
CA ASP A 31 13.73 0.06 4.83
C ASP A 31 12.55 1.05 4.92
N ASP A 32 11.90 1.09 6.08
CA ASP A 32 10.72 1.93 6.25
C ASP A 32 11.01 3.41 6.10
N GLU A 33 12.16 3.86 6.59
CA GLU A 33 12.55 5.26 6.44
C GLU A 33 12.80 5.61 4.98
N GLN A 34 13.47 4.72 4.28
CA GLN A 34 13.76 4.92 2.86
C GLN A 34 12.48 4.92 2.04
N LEU A 35 11.57 4.01 2.35
CA LEU A 35 10.28 3.97 1.66
C LEU A 35 9.47 5.24 1.93
N SER A 36 9.41 5.66 3.18
CA SER A 36 8.70 6.89 3.54
C SER A 36 9.25 8.09 2.79
N SER A 37 10.57 8.19 2.73
CA SER A 37 11.24 9.27 2.03
C SER A 37 10.91 9.23 0.53
N LEU A 38 10.95 8.05 -0.06
CA LEU A 38 10.63 7.89 -1.47
C LEU A 38 9.18 8.29 -1.75
N LEU A 39 8.26 7.93 -0.88
CA LEU A 39 6.85 8.25 -1.05
C LEU A 39 6.51 9.68 -0.66
N GLY A 40 7.45 10.39 -0.05
CA GLY A 40 7.22 11.76 0.38
C GLY A 40 6.31 11.88 1.59
N ILE A 41 6.34 10.89 2.47
CA ILE A 41 5.52 10.86 3.68
C ILE A 41 6.43 10.60 4.89
N THR A 42 5.86 10.78 6.08
CA THR A 42 6.58 10.44 7.31
C THR A 42 6.46 8.94 7.58
N THR A 43 7.36 8.41 8.42
CA THR A 43 7.26 7.01 8.82
C THR A 43 5.97 6.76 9.59
N ARG A 44 5.50 7.75 10.34
CA ARG A 44 4.24 7.63 11.06
C ARG A 44 3.08 7.45 10.09
N THR A 45 3.06 8.22 9.01
CA THR A 45 2.03 8.09 7.99
C THR A 45 2.13 6.73 7.31
N LEU A 46 3.35 6.25 7.06
CA LEU A 46 3.57 4.93 6.51
C LEU A 46 2.94 3.86 7.41
N TYR A 47 3.16 3.95 8.71
CA TYR A 47 2.60 2.98 9.66
C TYR A 47 1.08 3.06 9.70
N ASN A 48 0.53 4.27 9.58
CA ASN A 48 -0.93 4.44 9.53
C ASN A 48 -1.52 3.72 8.33
N TYR A 49 -0.90 3.85 7.16
CA TYR A 49 -1.37 3.15 5.95
C TYR A 49 -1.20 1.65 6.08
N ARG A 50 -0.12 1.22 6.74
CA ARG A 50 0.11 -0.22 6.95
C ARG A 50 -0.98 -0.81 7.85
N ALA A 51 -1.40 -0.07 8.87
CA ALA A 51 -2.45 -0.50 9.78
C ALA A 51 -3.83 -0.44 9.13
N ASP A 52 -4.03 0.56 8.26
CA ASP A 52 -5.33 0.78 7.60
C ASP A 52 -5.09 1.28 6.18
N PRO A 53 -4.90 0.36 5.22
CA PRO A 53 -4.67 0.77 3.84
C PRO A 53 -5.79 1.61 3.23
N SER A 54 -7.00 1.49 3.76
CA SER A 54 -8.13 2.26 3.25
C SER A 54 -7.99 3.76 3.52
N ALA A 55 -7.02 4.15 4.34
CA ALA A 55 -6.74 5.57 4.58
C ALA A 55 -6.06 6.25 3.39
N LEU A 56 -5.55 5.47 2.42
CA LEU A 56 -4.97 6.03 1.21
C LEU A 56 -6.04 6.72 0.37
N THR A 57 -5.79 7.98 0.01
CA THR A 57 -6.65 8.68 -0.93
C THR A 57 -6.16 8.45 -2.35
N LEU A 58 -7.04 8.69 -3.32
CA LEU A 58 -6.66 8.55 -4.73
C LEU A 58 -5.51 9.49 -5.07
N LYS A 59 -5.53 10.71 -4.53
CA LYS A 59 -4.47 11.68 -4.78
C LYS A 59 -3.13 11.18 -4.27
N GLN A 60 -3.12 10.60 -3.07
CA GLN A 60 -1.90 10.05 -2.50
C GLN A 60 -1.43 8.85 -3.30
N LEU A 61 -2.35 8.03 -3.75
CA LEU A 61 -2.01 6.87 -4.56
C LEU A 61 -1.36 7.28 -5.87
N GLN A 62 -1.88 8.33 -6.52
CA GLN A 62 -1.28 8.84 -7.74
C GLN A 62 0.14 9.34 -7.50
N SER A 63 0.36 10.02 -6.38
CA SER A 63 1.69 10.49 -6.01
C SER A 63 2.65 9.32 -5.79
N ILE A 64 2.18 8.28 -5.12
CA ILE A 64 2.98 7.09 -4.84
C ILE A 64 3.39 6.41 -6.15
N VAL A 65 2.44 6.25 -7.06
CA VAL A 65 2.70 5.62 -8.36
C VAL A 65 3.80 6.37 -9.10
N GLU A 66 3.71 7.71 -9.10
CA GLU A 66 4.71 8.53 -9.77
C GLU A 66 6.09 8.36 -9.12
N ARG A 67 6.13 8.34 -7.80
CA ARG A 67 7.40 8.25 -7.08
C ARG A 67 8.04 6.87 -7.18
N LEU A 68 7.21 5.83 -7.27
CA LEU A 68 7.71 4.47 -7.48
C LEU A 68 8.08 4.21 -8.93
N ASN A 69 7.69 5.12 -9.83
CA ASN A 69 7.94 5.00 -11.25
C ASN A 69 7.37 3.70 -11.81
N ILE A 70 6.13 3.41 -11.43
CA ILE A 70 5.40 2.24 -11.90
C ILE A 70 4.06 2.69 -12.46
N GLU A 71 3.36 1.77 -13.11
CA GLU A 71 2.03 2.07 -13.61
C GLU A 71 0.99 1.74 -12.57
N MET A 72 -0.10 2.51 -12.55
CA MET A 72 -1.18 2.29 -11.60
C MET A 72 -1.68 0.84 -11.64
N GLU A 73 -1.76 0.27 -12.83
CA GLU A 73 -2.21 -1.10 -13.01
C GLU A 73 -1.40 -2.10 -12.19
N SER A 74 -0.10 -1.84 -12.03
CA SER A 74 0.77 -2.72 -11.27
C SER A 74 0.34 -2.84 -9.82
N LEU A 75 -0.29 -1.81 -9.28
CA LEU A 75 -0.77 -1.83 -7.90
C LEU A 75 -2.12 -2.49 -7.76
N LEU A 76 -2.83 -2.71 -8.86
CA LEU A 76 -4.17 -3.26 -8.82
C LEU A 76 -4.21 -4.77 -9.02
N LEU A 77 -3.08 -5.37 -9.35
CA LEU A 77 -3.02 -6.80 -9.60
C LEU A 77 -2.88 -7.58 -8.29
N ALA A 78 -3.76 -8.53 -8.09
CA ALA A 78 -3.72 -9.39 -6.92
C ALA A 78 -2.80 -10.58 -7.21
N GLY A 79 -1.77 -10.69 -6.47
CA GLY A 79 -0.86 -11.83 -6.65
C GLY A 79 0.51 -11.47 -7.14
#